data_fe187782dab9fe6516aad665bc9c490c
#
_entry.id   fe187782dab9fe6516aad665bc9c490c
#
_cell.length_a   1.000
_cell.length_b   1.000
_cell.length_c   1.000
_cell.angle_alpha   90.00
_cell.angle_beta   90.00
_cell.angle_gamma   90.00
#
_symmetry.space_group_name_H-M   'P 1'
#
loop_
_entity.id
_entity.type
_entity.pdbx_description
1 polymer ?
#
loop_
_entity_poly.entity_id
_entity_poly.type
_entity_poly.pdbx_seq_one_letter_code
_entity_poly.pdbx_strand_id
1 'polypeptide(L)'
;MDLISPVDNLWTTRRKPVQVIHMLASYLTMWLRSTLAGERLRRKARRRSLVLLGVLCVVSTTPAEASTNTDQYKLYTHSRIINYEQFICLSNIFYKESRWNPYAINGSHYGIGQMRSKHYRNLDVYRQIDATIKYIKHRYGSMCNAWEFHKKKGYY
;
A
#
# COMPACT_ATOMS: atom_id res chain seq x y z
N MET A 1 1.35 47.14 -5.99
CA MET A 1 0.30 46.32 -6.64
C MET A 1 0.70 44.87 -6.45
N ASP A 2 0.30 44.29 -5.32
CA ASP A 2 0.68 42.93 -4.91
C ASP A 2 -0.41 41.97 -5.36
N LEU A 3 -0.06 41.09 -6.30
CA LEU A 3 -0.94 40.05 -6.80
C LEU A 3 -0.89 38.87 -5.80
N ILE A 4 -1.87 38.81 -4.90
CA ILE A 4 -2.11 37.72 -3.98
C ILE A 4 -2.67 36.54 -4.79
N SER A 5 -1.94 35.41 -4.79
CA SER A 5 -2.32 34.16 -5.43
C SER A 5 -3.48 33.49 -4.67
N PRO A 6 -4.49 32.88 -5.32
CA PRO A 6 -5.70 32.35 -4.67
C PRO A 6 -5.59 30.90 -4.21
N VAL A 7 -4.42 30.39 -3.84
CA VAL A 7 -4.24 28.98 -3.45
C VAL A 7 -4.17 28.68 -1.94
N ASP A 8 -4.33 29.70 -1.07
CA ASP A 8 -4.11 29.50 0.38
C ASP A 8 -5.33 29.04 1.19
N ASN A 9 -6.46 28.69 0.57
CA ASN A 9 -7.69 28.39 1.30
C ASN A 9 -8.15 26.91 1.33
N LEU A 10 -7.29 25.96 0.97
CA LEU A 10 -7.71 24.54 0.86
C LEU A 10 -7.37 23.65 2.07
N TRP A 11 -6.73 24.19 3.14
CA TRP A 11 -6.25 23.35 4.25
C TRP A 11 -6.85 23.66 5.63
N THR A 12 -7.93 24.41 5.76
CA THR A 12 -8.51 24.80 7.06
C THR A 12 -9.82 24.10 7.44
N THR A 13 -10.24 23.02 6.79
CA THR A 13 -11.32 22.18 7.34
C THR A 13 -10.75 21.06 8.23
N ARG A 14 -10.08 21.46 9.31
CA ARG A 14 -9.81 20.57 10.45
C ARG A 14 -11.14 20.26 11.14
N ARG A 15 -11.83 19.20 10.74
CA ARG A 15 -12.99 18.67 11.46
C ARG A 15 -12.55 18.30 12.87
N LYS A 16 -13.12 18.99 13.85
CA LYS A 16 -12.80 18.82 15.26
C LYS A 16 -13.14 17.36 15.67
N PRO A 17 -12.22 16.60 16.29
CA PRO A 17 -12.44 15.21 16.69
C PRO A 17 -13.55 15.00 17.71
N VAL A 18 -14.04 16.08 18.33
CA VAL A 18 -15.07 16.06 19.38
C VAL A 18 -16.45 15.65 18.85
N GLN A 19 -16.80 15.91 17.59
CA GLN A 19 -18.13 15.56 17.05
C GLN A 19 -18.31 14.07 16.77
N VAL A 20 -17.25 13.33 16.51
CA VAL A 20 -17.31 11.89 16.26
C VAL A 20 -17.60 11.12 17.55
N ILE A 21 -17.09 11.58 18.69
CA ILE A 21 -17.27 10.93 20.00
C ILE A 21 -18.72 11.06 20.47
N HIS A 22 -19.39 12.19 20.21
CA HIS A 22 -20.81 12.38 20.59
C HIS A 22 -21.77 11.51 19.76
N MET A 23 -21.49 11.27 18.50
CA MET A 23 -22.30 10.36 17.69
C MET A 23 -22.18 8.91 18.14
N LEU A 24 -20.99 8.45 18.48
CA LEU A 24 -20.77 7.08 18.96
C LEU A 24 -21.42 6.85 20.33
N ALA A 25 -21.41 7.84 21.22
CA ALA A 25 -22.04 7.74 22.54
C ALA A 25 -23.57 7.63 22.43
N SER A 26 -24.22 8.34 21.51
CA SER A 26 -25.66 8.27 21.30
C SER A 26 -26.11 6.92 20.68
N TYR A 27 -25.32 6.33 19.80
CA TYR A 27 -25.61 4.99 19.27
C TYR A 27 -25.48 3.89 20.33
N LEU A 28 -24.48 3.96 21.22
CA LEU A 28 -24.31 2.99 22.31
C LEU A 28 -25.48 3.04 23.32
N THR A 29 -25.96 4.23 23.68
CA THR A 29 -27.08 4.38 24.63
C THR A 29 -28.42 3.94 24.04
N MET A 30 -28.60 4.09 22.72
CA MET A 30 -29.77 3.62 22.02
C MET A 30 -29.80 2.09 21.92
N TRP A 31 -28.64 1.47 21.69
CA TRP A 31 -28.51 0.01 21.63
C TRP A 31 -28.70 -0.67 23.00
N LEU A 32 -28.17 -0.08 24.08
CA LEU A 32 -28.36 -0.57 25.46
C LEU A 32 -29.81 -0.49 25.95
N ARG A 33 -30.59 0.50 25.50
CA ARG A 33 -31.99 0.59 25.85
C ARG A 33 -32.88 -0.44 25.18
N SER A 34 -32.53 -0.89 23.97
CA SER A 34 -33.27 -1.92 23.26
C SER A 34 -33.05 -3.33 23.84
N THR A 35 -31.90 -3.59 24.45
CA THR A 35 -31.60 -4.89 25.08
C THR A 35 -32.29 -5.07 26.44
N LEU A 36 -32.50 -3.98 27.22
CA LEU A 36 -33.11 -4.05 28.54
C LEU A 36 -34.64 -4.16 28.50
N ALA A 37 -35.27 -3.78 27.39
CA ALA A 37 -36.73 -3.91 27.22
C ALA A 37 -37.18 -5.36 26.92
N GLY A 38 -36.26 -6.19 26.37
CA GLY A 38 -36.52 -7.58 26.01
C GLY A 38 -36.50 -8.59 27.16
N GLU A 39 -35.88 -8.24 28.31
CA GLU A 39 -35.71 -9.19 29.41
C GLU A 39 -36.92 -9.39 30.33
N ARG A 40 -37.89 -8.49 30.30
CA ARG A 40 -39.08 -8.62 31.19
C ARG A 40 -40.10 -9.64 30.71
N LEU A 41 -40.07 -10.07 29.47
CA LEU A 41 -41.04 -11.02 28.91
C LEU A 41 -40.57 -12.50 28.94
N ARG A 42 -39.31 -12.80 29.33
CA ARG A 42 -38.78 -14.17 29.31
C ARG A 42 -38.80 -14.91 30.65
N ARG A 43 -39.38 -14.38 31.72
CA ARG A 43 -39.39 -15.06 33.03
C ARG A 43 -40.48 -16.12 33.23
N LYS A 44 -41.31 -16.41 32.22
CA LYS A 44 -42.41 -17.40 32.36
C LYS A 44 -42.25 -18.72 31.58
N ALA A 45 -41.10 -18.95 30.92
CA ALA A 45 -40.86 -20.21 30.24
C ALA A 45 -39.55 -20.89 30.74
N ARG A 46 -39.47 -21.14 32.03
CA ARG A 46 -38.47 -22.02 32.59
C ARG A 46 -39.06 -23.38 32.89
N ARG A 47 -38.84 -24.34 32.01
CA ARG A 47 -38.50 -25.75 32.37
C ARG A 47 -38.33 -26.55 31.08
N ARG A 48 -37.13 -27.13 30.95
CA ARG A 48 -36.72 -28.16 29.97
C ARG A 48 -36.10 -27.62 28.66
N SER A 49 -34.82 -27.43 28.68
CA SER A 49 -33.82 -28.06 27.80
C SER A 49 -32.48 -27.35 27.99
N LEU A 50 -31.57 -28.02 28.66
CA LEU A 50 -30.15 -27.76 28.60
C LEU A 50 -29.70 -28.13 27.19
N VAL A 51 -29.63 -27.16 26.29
CA VAL A 51 -28.87 -27.27 25.06
C VAL A 51 -27.72 -26.28 25.17
N LEU A 52 -26.54 -26.82 25.33
CA LEU A 52 -25.27 -26.15 25.19
C LEU A 52 -25.19 -25.54 23.79
N LEU A 53 -25.65 -24.30 23.63
CA LEU A 53 -25.28 -23.51 22.48
C LEU A 53 -24.00 -22.73 22.85
N GLY A 54 -22.86 -23.40 22.60
CA GLY A 54 -21.60 -22.70 22.49
C GLY A 54 -21.72 -21.65 21.39
N VAL A 55 -21.85 -20.38 21.78
CA VAL A 55 -21.67 -19.26 20.85
C VAL A 55 -20.23 -19.29 20.40
N LEU A 56 -19.99 -19.97 19.28
CA LEU A 56 -18.75 -19.88 18.55
C LEU A 56 -18.67 -18.43 18.04
N CYS A 57 -18.04 -17.54 18.82
CA CYS A 57 -17.55 -16.29 18.29
C CYS A 57 -16.50 -16.61 17.24
N VAL A 58 -16.93 -16.82 16.01
CA VAL A 58 -16.03 -16.78 14.86
C VAL A 58 -15.54 -15.35 14.78
N VAL A 59 -14.39 -15.09 15.43
CA VAL A 59 -13.62 -13.91 15.15
C VAL A 59 -13.17 -14.09 13.71
N SER A 60 -13.89 -13.45 12.79
CA SER A 60 -13.46 -13.31 11.41
C SER A 60 -12.21 -12.44 11.45
N THR A 61 -11.06 -13.07 11.67
CA THR A 61 -9.77 -12.48 11.37
C THR A 61 -9.74 -12.34 9.86
N THR A 62 -10.13 -11.17 9.35
CA THR A 62 -9.79 -10.80 7.97
C THR A 62 -8.28 -10.97 7.90
N PRO A 63 -7.75 -11.82 6.98
CA PRO A 63 -6.32 -11.86 6.78
C PRO A 63 -5.92 -10.42 6.43
N ALA A 64 -5.07 -9.80 7.25
CA ALA A 64 -4.36 -8.62 6.83
C ALA A 64 -3.68 -9.03 5.52
N GLU A 65 -4.09 -8.44 4.40
CA GLU A 65 -3.46 -8.73 3.11
C GLU A 65 -1.97 -8.48 3.31
N ALA A 66 -1.20 -9.57 3.37
CA ALA A 66 0.22 -9.48 3.47
C ALA A 66 0.68 -8.74 2.22
N SER A 67 1.11 -7.49 2.40
CA SER A 67 1.66 -6.67 1.32
C SER A 67 2.66 -7.54 0.58
N THR A 68 2.43 -7.77 -0.71
CA THR A 68 3.30 -8.63 -1.48
C THR A 68 4.71 -8.04 -1.48
N ASN A 69 5.75 -8.86 -1.54
CA ASN A 69 7.13 -8.37 -1.63
C ASN A 69 7.29 -7.31 -2.72
N THR A 70 6.54 -7.46 -3.82
CA THR A 70 6.52 -6.50 -4.92
C THR A 70 6.03 -5.11 -4.49
N ASP A 71 5.03 -5.02 -3.62
CA ASP A 71 4.53 -3.73 -3.15
C ASP A 71 5.53 -3.04 -2.23
N GLN A 72 6.26 -3.80 -1.42
CA GLN A 72 7.37 -3.27 -0.63
C GLN A 72 8.48 -2.70 -1.52
N TYR A 73 8.82 -3.38 -2.62
CA TYR A 73 9.82 -2.90 -3.58
C TYR A 73 9.36 -1.62 -4.28
N LYS A 74 8.09 -1.51 -4.65
CA LYS A 74 7.51 -0.29 -5.22
C LYS A 74 7.52 0.87 -4.23
N LEU A 75 7.13 0.63 -2.97
CA LEU A 75 7.18 1.64 -1.91
C LEU A 75 8.59 2.14 -1.69
N TYR A 76 9.57 1.24 -1.59
CA TYR A 76 10.97 1.61 -1.48
C TYR A 76 11.43 2.44 -2.68
N THR A 77 11.14 1.98 -3.90
CA THR A 77 11.51 2.71 -5.13
C THR A 77 10.91 4.11 -5.15
N HIS A 78 9.64 4.26 -4.75
CA HIS A 78 9.00 5.56 -4.64
C HIS A 78 9.65 6.46 -3.60
N SER A 79 10.10 5.92 -2.47
CA SER A 79 10.83 6.71 -1.45
C SER A 79 12.20 7.21 -1.93
N ARG A 80 12.82 6.51 -2.90
CA ARG A 80 14.11 6.92 -3.51
C ARG A 80 13.93 7.92 -4.66
N ILE A 81 12.72 7.98 -5.24
CA ILE A 81 12.39 8.88 -6.34
C ILE A 81 11.15 9.68 -5.95
N ILE A 82 11.36 10.89 -5.41
CA ILE A 82 10.27 11.75 -4.90
C ILE A 82 9.30 12.17 -6.02
N ASN A 83 9.83 12.38 -7.23
CA ASN A 83 9.00 12.76 -8.38
C ASN A 83 8.21 11.54 -8.87
N TYR A 84 6.89 11.61 -8.77
CA TYR A 84 5.97 10.52 -9.11
C TYR A 84 6.06 10.10 -10.59
N GLU A 85 6.21 11.04 -11.51
CA GLU A 85 6.34 10.75 -12.95
C GLU A 85 7.61 9.92 -13.21
N GLN A 86 8.75 10.31 -12.62
CA GLN A 86 10.00 9.56 -12.72
C GLN A 86 9.87 8.16 -12.11
N PHE A 87 9.13 8.03 -10.99
CA PHE A 87 8.83 6.73 -10.40
C PHE A 87 8.01 5.85 -11.35
N ILE A 88 6.98 6.38 -12.01
CA ILE A 88 6.17 5.61 -12.99
C ILE A 88 7.04 5.14 -14.15
N CYS A 89 7.92 6.00 -14.67
CA CYS A 89 8.84 5.61 -15.75
C CYS A 89 9.75 4.44 -15.33
N LEU A 90 10.36 4.50 -14.13
CA LEU A 90 11.19 3.41 -13.61
C LEU A 90 10.38 2.14 -13.34
N SER A 91 9.17 2.30 -12.81
CA SER A 91 8.24 1.19 -12.55
C SER A 91 7.93 0.40 -13.82
N ASN A 92 7.72 1.10 -14.93
CA ASN A 92 7.50 0.48 -16.24
C ASN A 92 8.73 -0.28 -16.73
N ILE A 93 9.94 0.25 -16.50
CA ILE A 93 11.20 -0.44 -16.82
C ILE A 93 11.27 -1.74 -16.01
N PHE A 94 11.15 -1.69 -14.68
CA PHE A 94 11.23 -2.88 -13.82
C PHE A 94 10.17 -3.93 -14.18
N TYR A 95 8.97 -3.48 -14.55
CA TYR A 95 7.93 -4.40 -15.00
C TYR A 95 8.29 -5.11 -16.31
N LYS A 96 8.83 -4.39 -17.28
CA LYS A 96 9.24 -4.96 -18.57
C LYS A 96 10.45 -5.88 -18.44
N GLU A 97 11.42 -5.52 -17.62
CA GLU A 97 12.69 -6.26 -17.48
C GLU A 97 12.52 -7.55 -16.67
N SER A 98 11.82 -7.51 -15.55
CA SER A 98 11.78 -8.64 -14.61
C SER A 98 10.40 -8.91 -13.99
N ARG A 99 9.39 -8.08 -14.27
CA ARG A 99 8.12 -8.04 -13.52
C ARG A 99 8.34 -7.87 -12.01
N TRP A 100 9.32 -7.03 -11.66
CA TRP A 100 9.71 -6.78 -10.28
C TRP A 100 10.35 -7.99 -9.55
N ASN A 101 10.82 -9.00 -10.29
CA ASN A 101 11.47 -10.16 -9.71
C ASN A 101 12.98 -9.90 -9.51
N PRO A 102 13.50 -9.79 -8.26
CA PRO A 102 14.90 -9.55 -7.99
C PRO A 102 15.80 -10.76 -8.31
N TYR A 103 15.21 -11.92 -8.53
CA TYR A 103 15.93 -13.16 -8.87
C TYR A 103 15.84 -13.53 -10.35
N ALA A 104 15.26 -12.66 -11.18
CA ALA A 104 15.14 -12.90 -12.60
C ALA A 104 16.53 -13.05 -13.25
N ILE A 105 16.66 -14.04 -14.15
CA ILE A 105 17.86 -14.29 -14.94
C ILE A 105 17.47 -14.45 -16.40
N ASN A 106 18.08 -13.66 -17.27
CA ASN A 106 17.92 -13.76 -18.71
C ASN A 106 19.31 -13.70 -19.37
N GLY A 107 19.87 -14.88 -19.66
CA GLY A 107 21.23 -15.00 -20.14
C GLY A 107 22.25 -14.41 -19.17
N SER A 108 22.91 -13.33 -19.55
CA SER A 108 23.89 -12.62 -18.72
C SER A 108 23.32 -11.42 -17.95
N HIS A 109 21.98 -11.25 -17.94
CA HIS A 109 21.29 -10.17 -17.25
C HIS A 109 20.59 -10.67 -15.99
N TYR A 110 20.65 -9.91 -14.92
CA TYR A 110 20.26 -10.35 -13.58
C TYR A 110 19.39 -9.33 -12.85
N GLY A 111 18.51 -9.86 -12.01
CA GLY A 111 17.79 -9.12 -10.99
C GLY A 111 16.69 -8.21 -11.52
N ILE A 112 16.22 -7.29 -10.65
CA ILE A 112 15.06 -6.45 -10.91
C ILE A 112 15.22 -5.52 -12.12
N GLY A 113 16.46 -5.03 -12.34
CA GLY A 113 16.80 -4.14 -13.45
C GLY A 113 17.49 -4.83 -14.60
N GLN A 114 17.61 -6.15 -14.63
CA GLN A 114 18.28 -6.93 -15.68
C GLN A 114 19.65 -6.37 -16.08
N MET A 115 20.47 -6.10 -15.06
CA MET A 115 21.81 -5.56 -15.27
C MET A 115 22.82 -6.66 -15.63
N ARG A 116 23.68 -6.40 -16.60
CA ARG A 116 24.76 -7.34 -17.01
C ARG A 116 25.94 -7.27 -16.05
N SER A 117 25.75 -7.76 -14.80
CA SER A 117 26.78 -7.75 -13.77
C SER A 117 26.57 -8.87 -12.76
N LYS A 118 27.59 -9.75 -12.58
CA LYS A 118 27.59 -10.77 -11.53
C LYS A 118 27.55 -10.16 -10.13
N HIS A 119 28.19 -9.00 -9.93
CA HIS A 119 28.12 -8.27 -8.67
C HIS A 119 26.69 -7.84 -8.36
N TYR A 120 25.98 -7.27 -9.34
CA TYR A 120 24.59 -6.86 -9.21
C TYR A 120 23.67 -8.04 -8.84
N ARG A 121 23.90 -9.21 -9.42
CA ARG A 121 23.15 -10.44 -9.10
C ARG A 121 23.19 -10.79 -7.61
N ASN A 122 24.32 -10.54 -6.93
CA ASN A 122 24.52 -10.90 -5.53
C ASN A 122 24.06 -9.83 -4.54
N LEU A 123 23.55 -8.70 -5.03
CA LEU A 123 22.96 -7.65 -4.19
C LEU A 123 21.56 -8.06 -3.72
N ASP A 124 21.20 -7.62 -2.51
CA ASP A 124 19.78 -7.64 -2.10
C ASP A 124 18.94 -6.72 -2.99
N VAL A 125 17.65 -6.91 -2.98
CA VAL A 125 16.70 -6.21 -3.86
C VAL A 125 16.78 -4.69 -3.73
N TYR A 126 16.96 -4.16 -2.53
CA TYR A 126 17.00 -2.71 -2.30
C TYR A 126 18.27 -2.10 -2.90
N ARG A 127 19.39 -2.78 -2.76
CA ARG A 127 20.66 -2.40 -3.41
C ARG A 127 20.61 -2.57 -4.92
N GLN A 128 19.89 -3.58 -5.44
CA GLN A 128 19.64 -3.71 -6.87
C GLN A 128 18.86 -2.49 -7.40
N ILE A 129 17.81 -2.05 -6.69
CA ILE A 129 17.03 -0.86 -7.03
C ILE A 129 17.92 0.38 -7.05
N ASP A 130 18.69 0.63 -5.98
CA ASP A 130 19.59 1.79 -5.89
C ASP A 130 20.66 1.79 -6.98
N ALA A 131 21.25 0.63 -7.28
CA ALA A 131 22.24 0.49 -8.36
C ALA A 131 21.63 0.80 -9.72
N THR A 132 20.40 0.33 -9.98
CA THR A 132 19.69 0.63 -11.22
C THR A 132 19.35 2.11 -11.34
N ILE A 133 18.87 2.75 -10.28
CA ILE A 133 18.60 4.20 -10.23
C ILE A 133 19.89 4.97 -10.57
N LYS A 134 21.01 4.60 -9.94
CA LYS A 134 22.32 5.24 -10.20
C LYS A 134 22.76 5.07 -11.64
N TYR A 135 22.64 3.87 -12.20
CA TYR A 135 22.98 3.59 -13.58
C TYR A 135 22.14 4.43 -14.56
N ILE A 136 20.83 4.45 -14.38
CA ILE A 136 19.91 5.19 -15.24
C ILE A 136 20.22 6.70 -15.19
N LYS A 137 20.38 7.26 -13.99
CA LYS A 137 20.76 8.69 -13.84
C LYS A 137 22.05 9.02 -14.57
N HIS A 138 23.05 8.17 -14.46
CA HIS A 138 24.34 8.38 -15.11
C HIS A 138 24.23 8.29 -16.64
N ARG A 139 23.49 7.31 -17.17
CA ARG A 139 23.47 7.03 -18.61
C ARG A 139 22.44 7.85 -19.37
N TYR A 140 21.27 8.10 -18.77
CA TYR A 140 20.13 8.72 -19.45
C TYR A 140 19.72 10.07 -18.83
N GLY A 141 20.29 10.45 -17.71
CA GLY A 141 19.95 11.66 -16.96
C GLY A 141 18.65 11.54 -16.16
N SER A 142 17.64 10.85 -16.69
CA SER A 142 16.34 10.67 -16.02
C SER A 142 15.73 9.30 -16.27
N MET A 143 14.79 8.88 -15.39
CA MET A 143 14.09 7.61 -15.53
C MET A 143 13.16 7.62 -16.77
N CYS A 144 12.55 8.76 -17.06
CA CYS A 144 11.68 8.88 -18.22
C CYS A 144 12.46 8.85 -19.54
N ASN A 145 13.65 9.45 -19.60
CA ASN A 145 14.50 9.32 -20.78
C ASN A 145 14.92 7.86 -21.03
N ALA A 146 15.24 7.13 -19.96
CA ALA A 146 15.53 5.70 -20.06
C ALA A 146 14.33 4.89 -20.55
N TRP A 147 13.13 5.21 -20.05
CA TRP A 147 11.90 4.58 -20.49
C TRP A 147 11.59 4.86 -21.97
N GLU A 148 11.76 6.11 -22.42
CA GLU A 148 11.60 6.46 -23.85
C GLU A 148 12.61 5.68 -24.71
N PHE A 149 13.86 5.56 -24.27
CA PHE A 149 14.86 4.76 -24.96
C PHE A 149 14.45 3.28 -25.01
N HIS A 150 13.99 2.73 -23.87
CA HIS A 150 13.53 1.35 -23.77
C HIS A 150 12.35 1.06 -24.72
N LYS A 151 11.38 1.96 -24.81
CA LYS A 151 10.25 1.81 -25.74
C LYS A 151 10.69 1.72 -27.20
N LYS A 152 11.78 2.43 -27.56
CA LYS A 152 12.30 2.46 -28.93
C LYS A 152 13.22 1.28 -29.26
N LYS A 153 13.99 0.79 -28.28
CA LYS A 153 15.06 -0.19 -28.49
C LYS A 153 14.77 -1.56 -27.88
N GLY A 154 13.84 -1.66 -26.95
CA GLY A 154 13.53 -2.89 -26.21
C GLY A 154 14.50 -3.20 -25.07
N TYR A 155 15.46 -2.30 -24.77
CA TYR A 155 16.44 -2.41 -23.67
C TYR A 155 16.85 -1.00 -23.18
N TYR A 156 17.58 -0.93 -22.08
CA TYR A 156 18.13 0.34 -21.56
C TYR A 156 19.54 0.17 -21.04
#